data_f721e34cb8420d7bd452090a7ce3dc91
#
_entry.id   f721e34cb8420d7bd452090a7ce3dc91
#
_cell.length_a   1.000
_cell.length_b   1.000
_cell.length_c   1.000
_cell.angle_alpha   90.00
_cell.angle_beta   90.00
_cell.angle_gamma   90.00
#
_symmetry.space_group_name_H-M   'P 1'
#
loop_
_entity.id
_entity.type
_entity.pdbx_description
1 polymer ?
#
loop_
_entity_poly.entity_id
_entity_poly.type
_entity_poly.pdbx_seq_one_letter_code
_entity_poly.pdbx_strand_id
1 'polypeptide(L)'
;FSSTAGGGDSPYKRTTSFVIACSDETSDLEAGTVSTFRMPYSYTISEVRASLTTAATGGTLLTVDINEAGTTILSTKLTIDASETTSTTAATPAVISDSALADDAQMTIDIDAIGSTNTGKGLKVYIIGNKTL
;
A
#
# COMPACT_ATOMS: atom_id res chain seq x y z
N PHE A 1 -9.55 -5.94 -33.42
CA PHE A 1 -9.65 -5.32 -32.80
C PHE A 1 -10.05 -4.27 -32.66
N SER A 2 -10.21 -3.80 -32.74
CA SER A 2 -10.50 -2.89 -32.74
C SER A 2 -10.66 -2.00 -32.04
N SER A 3 -10.59 -1.48 -32.15
CA SER A 3 -10.57 -0.73 -31.61
C SER A 3 -11.33 -0.07 -31.25
N THR A 4 -11.60 0.05 -31.19
CA THR A 4 -12.16 0.73 -31.02
C THR A 4 -12.32 1.45 -30.39
N ALA A 5 -12.09 1.47 -30.51
CA ALA A 5 -11.98 2.16 -30.07
C ALA A 5 -12.18 3.01 -29.57
N GLY A 6 -12.25 3.16 -29.63
CA GLY A 6 -12.10 4.15 -29.27
C GLY A 6 -12.56 4.70 -28.19
N GLY A 7 -12.99 4.89 -28.00
CA GLY A 7 -13.51 5.54 -27.05
C GLY A 7 -12.79 5.80 -25.90
N GLY A 8 -13.29 6.58 -25.09
CA GLY A 8 -12.73 7.12 -23.94
C GLY A 8 -11.81 6.21 -23.20
N ASP A 9 -12.33 5.16 -22.65
CA ASP A 9 -11.49 4.19 -21.98
C ASP A 9 -10.82 3.28 -22.99
N SER A 10 -9.52 3.35 -23.02
CA SER A 10 -8.76 2.48 -23.88
C SER A 10 -8.95 1.02 -23.45
N PRO A 11 -9.27 0.10 -24.36
CA PRO A 11 -9.29 -1.31 -24.02
C PRO A 11 -7.90 -1.83 -23.67
N TYR A 12 -6.88 -1.02 -23.90
CA TYR A 12 -5.50 -1.36 -23.60
C TYR A 12 -5.03 -0.85 -22.24
N LYS A 13 -5.83 -0.03 -21.59
CA LYS A 13 -5.53 0.48 -20.26
C LYS A 13 -5.92 -0.58 -19.24
N ARG A 14 -4.93 -1.14 -18.57
CA ARG A 14 -5.13 -2.22 -17.63
C ARG A 14 -4.73 -1.80 -16.23
N THR A 15 -5.49 -2.30 -15.25
CA THR A 15 -5.09 -2.19 -13.87
C THR A 15 -3.87 -3.08 -13.63
N THR A 16 -2.85 -2.51 -13.03
CA THR A 16 -1.63 -3.22 -12.65
C THR A 16 -1.43 -3.06 -11.15
N SER A 17 -0.43 -3.76 -10.62
CA SER A 17 -0.13 -3.64 -9.20
C SER A 17 1.35 -3.88 -8.93
N PHE A 18 1.83 -3.26 -7.85
CA PHE A 18 3.13 -3.56 -7.27
C PHE A 18 2.87 -4.20 -5.91
N VAL A 19 3.58 -5.28 -5.61
CA VAL A 19 3.54 -5.92 -4.30
C VAL A 19 4.92 -5.73 -3.68
N ILE A 20 4.96 -5.06 -2.54
CA ILE A 20 6.20 -4.76 -1.85
C ILE A 20 6.23 -5.56 -0.56
N ALA A 21 7.21 -6.47 -0.45
CA ALA A 21 7.46 -7.19 0.80
C ALA A 21 8.15 -6.24 1.76
N CYS A 22 7.53 -5.99 2.89
CA CYS A 22 8.00 -5.01 3.87
C CYS A 22 8.63 -5.67 5.09
N SER A 23 8.65 -6.98 5.16
CA SER A 23 9.30 -7.75 6.21
C SER A 23 9.54 -9.17 5.73
N ASP A 24 10.33 -9.93 6.51
CA ASP A 24 10.31 -11.38 6.34
C ASP A 24 8.99 -11.94 6.91
N GLU A 25 8.82 -13.26 6.86
CA GLU A 25 7.56 -13.90 7.21
C GLU A 25 7.47 -14.33 8.69
N THR A 26 8.58 -14.24 9.41
CA THR A 26 8.68 -14.90 10.73
C THR A 26 9.09 -13.95 11.86
N SER A 27 9.65 -12.81 11.54
CA SER A 27 10.08 -11.84 12.56
C SER A 27 8.94 -10.91 12.95
N ASP A 28 8.89 -10.52 14.22
CA ASP A 28 7.95 -9.53 14.71
C ASP A 28 8.19 -8.19 14.01
N LEU A 29 7.10 -7.52 13.64
CA LEU A 29 7.19 -6.20 13.02
C LEU A 29 7.65 -5.16 14.03
N GLU A 30 8.34 -4.15 13.52
CA GLU A 30 8.77 -2.99 14.33
C GLU A 30 8.36 -1.71 13.59
N ALA A 31 8.10 -0.65 14.35
CA ALA A 31 7.79 0.65 13.77
C ALA A 31 9.03 1.23 13.08
N GLY A 32 8.80 2.00 12.02
CA GLY A 32 9.85 2.65 11.26
C GLY A 32 9.70 2.42 9.77
N THR A 33 10.64 2.90 9.00
CA THR A 33 10.67 2.71 7.55
C THR A 33 11.10 1.26 7.26
N VAL A 34 10.24 0.54 6.55
CA VAL A 34 10.46 -0.89 6.27
C VAL A 34 10.79 -1.16 4.81
N SER A 35 10.56 -0.20 3.93
CA SER A 35 10.91 -0.34 2.51
C SER A 35 11.17 1.02 1.88
N THR A 36 12.18 1.08 1.03
CA THR A 36 12.49 2.25 0.22
C THR A 36 12.73 1.76 -1.19
N PHE A 37 12.01 2.37 -2.15
CA PHE A 37 12.13 1.99 -3.55
C PHE A 37 11.84 3.18 -4.44
N ARG A 38 12.03 3.03 -5.74
CA ARG A 38 11.72 4.06 -6.71
C ARG A 38 10.63 3.60 -7.65
N MET A 39 9.76 4.53 -8.05
CA MET A 39 8.76 4.21 -9.05
C MET A 39 9.45 4.00 -10.40
N PRO A 40 9.17 2.88 -11.09
CA PRO A 40 9.83 2.60 -12.36
C PRO A 40 9.28 3.45 -13.51
N TYR A 41 8.14 4.12 -13.31
CA TYR A 41 7.50 5.01 -14.27
C TYR A 41 6.40 5.80 -13.56
N SER A 42 5.87 6.83 -14.20
CA SER A 42 4.74 7.58 -13.67
C SER A 42 3.52 6.67 -13.53
N TYR A 43 2.82 6.77 -12.41
CA TYR A 43 1.77 5.84 -12.04
C TYR A 43 0.61 6.56 -11.38
N THR A 44 -0.61 6.14 -11.70
CA THR A 44 -1.82 6.67 -11.06
C THR A 44 -2.42 5.58 -10.18
N ILE A 45 -2.45 5.82 -8.87
CA ILE A 45 -2.95 4.86 -7.90
C ILE A 45 -4.46 4.95 -7.83
N SER A 46 -5.13 3.80 -7.81
CA SER A 46 -6.57 3.71 -7.55
C SER A 46 -6.89 3.07 -6.21
N GLU A 47 -5.98 2.26 -5.68
CA GLU A 47 -6.20 1.56 -4.42
C GLU A 47 -4.88 1.18 -3.79
N VAL A 48 -4.84 1.15 -2.46
CA VAL A 48 -3.73 0.58 -1.71
C VAL A 48 -4.26 -0.48 -0.76
N ARG A 49 -3.48 -1.51 -0.51
CA ARG A 49 -3.82 -2.59 0.41
C ARG A 49 -2.60 -3.01 1.21
N ALA A 50 -2.85 -3.63 2.34
CA ALA A 50 -1.80 -4.28 3.14
C ALA A 50 -2.29 -5.64 3.60
N SER A 51 -1.36 -6.56 3.79
CA SER A 51 -1.67 -7.89 4.31
C SER A 51 -0.59 -8.34 5.28
N LEU A 52 -0.98 -9.24 6.17
CA LEU A 52 -0.08 -9.87 7.13
C LEU A 52 -0.14 -11.38 6.96
N THR A 53 0.98 -12.06 7.20
CA THR A 53 1.00 -13.51 7.32
C THR A 53 0.47 -13.92 8.70
N THR A 54 0.88 -13.21 9.74
CA THR A 54 0.39 -13.42 11.11
C THR A 54 -0.25 -12.13 11.61
N ALA A 55 -1.47 -12.22 12.12
CA ALA A 55 -2.23 -11.08 12.58
C ALA A 55 -1.58 -10.36 13.76
N ALA A 56 -1.71 -9.06 13.78
CA ALA A 56 -1.40 -8.25 14.95
C ALA A 56 -2.57 -8.31 15.93
N THR A 57 -2.30 -8.18 17.22
CA THR A 57 -3.33 -8.19 18.25
C THR A 57 -3.05 -7.13 19.29
N GLY A 58 -4.06 -6.77 20.07
CA GLY A 58 -3.99 -5.77 21.10
C GLY A 58 -4.81 -4.54 20.77
N GLY A 59 -4.71 -3.50 21.59
CA GLY A 59 -5.51 -2.29 21.43
C GLY A 59 -5.04 -1.33 20.36
N THR A 60 -3.79 -1.47 19.89
CA THR A 60 -3.24 -0.61 18.85
C THR A 60 -3.29 -1.33 17.51
N LEU A 61 -3.84 -0.66 16.49
CA LEU A 61 -3.93 -1.22 15.16
C LEU A 61 -2.60 -1.09 14.43
N LEU A 62 -2.24 -2.10 13.65
CA LEU A 62 -1.14 -1.96 12.70
C LEU A 62 -1.50 -0.85 11.72
N THR A 63 -0.65 0.16 11.65
CA THR A 63 -0.87 1.34 10.80
C THR A 63 0.32 1.52 9.88
N VAL A 64 0.04 1.65 8.59
CA VAL A 64 1.05 1.73 7.52
C VAL A 64 0.84 3.00 6.73
N ASP A 65 1.92 3.74 6.49
CA ASP A 65 1.93 4.92 5.67
C ASP A 65 2.78 4.70 4.41
N ILE A 66 2.39 5.35 3.34
CA ILE A 66 3.13 5.32 2.07
C ILE A 66 3.48 6.76 1.74
N ASN A 67 4.76 7.01 1.48
CA ASN A 67 5.25 8.36 1.19
C ASN A 67 5.87 8.43 -0.19
N GLU A 68 5.66 9.55 -0.86
CA GLU A 68 6.35 9.92 -2.09
C GLU A 68 7.24 11.13 -1.79
N ALA A 69 8.53 10.98 -2.02
CA ALA A 69 9.52 12.05 -1.76
C ALA A 69 9.37 12.65 -0.36
N GLY A 70 9.09 11.80 0.63
CA GLY A 70 8.99 12.20 2.02
C GLY A 70 7.61 12.72 2.45
N THR A 71 6.65 12.78 1.55
CA THR A 71 5.29 13.27 1.86
C THR A 71 4.29 12.12 1.72
N THR A 72 3.43 11.96 2.72
CA THR A 72 2.41 10.90 2.68
C THR A 72 1.46 11.10 1.49
N ILE A 73 1.12 10.00 0.85
CA ILE A 73 0.10 10.01 -0.22
C ILE A 73 -1.28 9.66 0.32
N LEU A 74 -1.40 9.44 1.63
CA LEU A 74 -2.64 9.03 2.27
C LEU A 74 -3.10 10.10 3.26
N SER A 75 -4.36 10.54 3.14
CA SER A 75 -4.98 11.39 4.16
C SER A 75 -5.53 10.54 5.31
N THR A 76 -5.85 9.29 5.06
CA THR A 76 -6.15 8.28 6.07
C THR A 76 -5.25 7.09 5.79
N LYS A 77 -4.46 6.69 6.77
CA LYS A 77 -3.44 5.65 6.59
C LYS A 77 -4.06 4.26 6.51
N LEU A 78 -3.31 3.33 5.94
CA LEU A 78 -3.69 1.93 5.91
C LEU A 78 -3.70 1.36 7.33
N THR A 79 -4.76 0.65 7.69
CA THR A 79 -4.81 -0.09 8.94
C THR A 79 -5.26 -1.52 8.69
N ILE A 80 -4.82 -2.44 9.56
CA ILE A 80 -5.32 -3.80 9.61
C ILE A 80 -5.86 -3.98 11.02
N ASP A 81 -7.14 -4.33 11.12
CA ASP A 81 -7.80 -4.48 12.41
C ASP A 81 -7.20 -5.64 13.20
N ALA A 82 -7.32 -5.57 14.52
CA ALA A 82 -6.77 -6.60 15.39
C ALA A 82 -7.32 -7.98 15.01
N SER A 83 -6.44 -8.97 15.01
CA SER A 83 -6.74 -10.37 14.68
C SER A 83 -7.09 -10.60 13.21
N GLU A 84 -6.90 -9.61 12.35
CA GLU A 84 -7.10 -9.73 10.90
C GLU A 84 -5.78 -9.70 10.17
N THR A 85 -5.79 -10.14 8.92
CA THR A 85 -4.60 -10.22 8.08
C THR A 85 -4.71 -9.41 6.79
N THR A 86 -5.77 -8.62 6.64
CA THR A 86 -6.00 -7.82 5.44
C THR A 86 -6.57 -6.46 5.79
N SER A 87 -6.15 -5.45 5.04
CA SER A 87 -6.70 -4.09 5.17
C SER A 87 -8.04 -3.94 4.45
N THR A 88 -8.46 -4.92 3.64
CA THR A 88 -9.68 -4.80 2.84
C THR A 88 -10.93 -4.80 3.71
N THR A 89 -10.86 -5.28 4.94
CA THR A 89 -11.97 -5.31 5.88
C THR A 89 -11.78 -4.31 7.03
N ALA A 90 -10.83 -3.39 6.91
CA ALA A 90 -10.58 -2.40 7.95
C ALA A 90 -11.82 -1.55 8.20
N ALA A 91 -12.10 -1.28 9.47
CA ALA A 91 -13.21 -0.43 9.86
C ALA A 91 -13.05 1.00 9.33
N THR A 92 -11.81 1.47 9.21
CA THR A 92 -11.49 2.78 8.65
C THR A 92 -10.60 2.57 7.42
N PRO A 93 -11.20 2.57 6.20
CA PRO A 93 -10.42 2.38 4.97
C PRO A 93 -9.41 3.50 4.74
N ALA A 94 -8.31 3.16 4.09
CA ALA A 94 -7.33 4.16 3.67
C ALA A 94 -7.93 5.12 2.65
N VAL A 95 -7.50 6.38 2.68
CA VAL A 95 -7.92 7.39 1.71
C VAL A 95 -6.68 7.94 1.03
N ILE A 96 -6.63 7.84 -0.29
CA ILE A 96 -5.52 8.35 -1.10
C ILE A 96 -5.76 9.84 -1.33
N SER A 97 -4.80 10.67 -0.92
CA SER A 97 -4.85 12.12 -1.13
C SER A 97 -3.98 12.56 -2.31
N ASP A 98 -2.98 11.77 -2.68
CA ASP A 98 -2.13 12.01 -3.84
C ASP A 98 -2.04 10.72 -4.65
N SER A 99 -2.81 10.66 -5.73
CA SER A 99 -2.86 9.46 -6.59
C SER A 99 -1.80 9.48 -7.69
N ALA A 100 -1.12 10.59 -7.93
CA ALA A 100 -0.17 10.72 -9.02
C ALA A 100 1.26 10.52 -8.51
N LEU A 101 1.86 9.39 -8.86
CA LEU A 101 3.25 9.10 -8.52
C LEU A 101 4.14 9.42 -9.71
N ALA A 102 5.20 10.18 -9.45
CA ALA A 102 6.12 10.58 -10.51
C ALA A 102 7.08 9.45 -10.87
N ASP A 103 7.54 9.47 -12.11
CA ASP A 103 8.62 8.60 -12.57
C ASP A 103 9.86 8.81 -11.69
N ASP A 104 10.47 7.74 -11.26
CA ASP A 104 11.67 7.73 -10.42
C ASP A 104 11.48 8.38 -9.04
N ALA A 105 10.26 8.61 -8.61
CA ALA A 105 10.00 9.13 -7.27
C ALA A 105 10.48 8.15 -6.21
N GLN A 106 11.14 8.66 -5.18
CA GLN A 106 11.54 7.82 -4.06
C GLN A 106 10.34 7.57 -3.17
N MET A 107 9.99 6.30 -3.05
CA MET A 107 8.87 5.86 -2.23
C MET A 107 9.38 5.22 -0.95
N THR A 108 8.71 5.49 0.16
CA THR A 108 8.97 4.78 1.41
C THR A 108 7.67 4.22 1.96
N ILE A 109 7.78 3.09 2.63
CA ILE A 109 6.68 2.50 3.39
C ILE A 109 7.11 2.47 4.84
N ASP A 110 6.29 3.08 5.69
CA ASP A 110 6.55 3.19 7.12
C ASP A 110 5.49 2.43 7.90
N ILE A 111 5.92 1.73 8.93
CA ILE A 111 5.01 1.22 9.95
C ILE A 111 4.95 2.30 11.04
N ASP A 112 3.79 2.93 11.18
CA ASP A 112 3.59 4.01 12.15
C ASP A 112 3.12 3.50 13.50
N ALA A 113 2.45 2.34 13.51
CA ALA A 113 2.00 1.70 14.75
C ALA A 113 1.95 0.19 14.55
N ILE A 114 2.23 -0.53 15.60
CA ILE A 114 2.20 -2.00 15.63
C ILE A 114 1.19 -2.48 16.65
N GLY A 115 0.80 -3.75 16.59
CA GLY A 115 -0.08 -4.33 17.59
C GLY A 115 0.57 -4.30 18.97
N SER A 116 -0.24 -4.03 20.01
CA SER A 116 0.29 -3.85 21.35
C SER A 116 0.55 -5.16 22.11
N THR A 117 -0.05 -6.26 21.67
CA THR A 117 0.19 -7.60 22.24
C THR A 117 1.04 -8.44 21.30
N ASN A 118 0.58 -8.62 20.05
CA ASN A 118 1.38 -9.20 18.99
C ASN A 118 1.53 -8.17 17.89
N THR A 119 2.74 -7.93 17.45
CA THR A 119 3.02 -6.86 16.49
C THR A 119 2.63 -7.21 15.06
N GLY A 120 2.42 -8.50 14.77
CA GLY A 120 2.18 -8.98 13.42
C GLY A 120 3.46 -9.43 12.74
N LYS A 121 3.31 -10.17 11.63
CA LYS A 121 4.43 -10.71 10.85
C LYS A 121 4.06 -10.76 9.38
N GLY A 122 5.07 -10.65 8.51
CA GLY A 122 4.87 -10.88 7.07
C GLY A 122 4.09 -9.77 6.39
N LEU A 123 4.46 -8.51 6.62
CA LEU A 123 3.77 -7.38 6.02
C LEU A 123 4.09 -7.27 4.53
N LYS A 124 3.03 -7.13 3.73
CA LYS A 124 3.12 -6.80 2.31
C LYS A 124 2.19 -5.64 2.01
N VAL A 125 2.62 -4.75 1.13
CA VAL A 125 1.84 -3.61 0.69
C VAL A 125 1.60 -3.73 -0.81
N TYR A 126 0.37 -3.44 -1.24
CA TYR A 126 -0.07 -3.53 -2.62
C TYR A 126 -0.44 -2.13 -3.09
N ILE A 127 0.17 -1.70 -4.18
CA ILE A 127 -0.16 -0.44 -4.84
C ILE A 127 -0.81 -0.79 -6.17
N ILE A 128 -2.07 -0.44 -6.31
CA ILE A 128 -2.91 -0.86 -7.44
C ILE A 128 -3.30 0.38 -8.23
N GLY A 129 -3.18 0.31 -9.54
CA GLY A 129 -3.54 1.42 -10.41
C GLY A 129 -3.10 1.18 -11.83
N ASN A 130 -2.65 2.24 -12.49
CA ASN A 130 -2.26 2.19 -13.89
C ASN A 130 -1.02 3.03 -14.13
N LYS A 131 -0.16 2.56 -15.03
CA LYS A 131 0.92 3.39 -15.55
C LYS A 131 0.28 4.61 -16.22
N THR A 132 0.81 5.79 -15.90
CA THR A 132 0.33 7.02 -16.50
C THR A 132 0.87 7.11 -17.94
N LEU A 133 -0.04 7.35 -18.86
CA LEU A 133 0.30 7.45 -20.28
C LEU A 133 0.65 8.88 -20.67
#